data_eb08c317e6fee30015f5f7b5b3d16b50
#
_entry.id   eb08c317e6fee30015f5f7b5b3d16b50
#
_cell.length_a   1.000
_cell.length_b   1.000
_cell.length_c   1.000
_cell.angle_alpha   90.00
_cell.angle_beta   90.00
_cell.angle_gamma   90.00
#
_symmetry.space_group_name_H-M   'P 1'
#
loop_
_entity.id
_entity.type
_entity.pdbx_description
1 polymer ?
#
loop_
_entity_poly.entity_id
_entity_poly.type
_entity_poly.pdbx_seq_one_letter_code
_entity_poly.pdbx_strand_id
1 'polypeptide(L)'
;MGLDPSISAIRGLQASLALDGVTVSVSPGMCYLPNTARIQSDGTASVTLSGATANTFYHLYAYDAGGGAMALELSTTAPDAPYLGTARCKTGDPTRRYLITGRTNASGVFRPGRHTRPAEMGNRVMLDAASSAGSLPLTILSGLTATTVQTIDLSALLPVTATRAIVQALNPSTFTLYTSRSAVSAPSPTNYQYVAIPGSSPVLDVTLDANRQFTVLLSATTILGGVIALLTGSVTLTLVGYEFDR
;
A
#
# COMPACT_ATOMS: atom_id res chain seq x y z
N MET A 1 -35.18 7.93 13.36
CA MET A 1 -34.60 8.27 12.04
C MET A 1 -33.31 7.51 11.92
N GLY A 2 -33.27 6.44 11.11
CA GLY A 2 -32.00 5.79 10.75
C GLY A 2 -31.26 6.72 9.81
N LEU A 3 -30.01 7.05 10.16
CA LEU A 3 -29.11 7.72 9.20
C LEU A 3 -28.94 6.76 8.02
N ASP A 4 -29.34 7.18 6.83
CA ASP A 4 -29.04 6.45 5.60
C ASP A 4 -27.53 6.26 5.53
N PRO A 5 -27.05 5.01 5.47
CA PRO A 5 -25.62 4.78 5.37
C PRO A 5 -25.14 5.44 4.07
N SER A 6 -24.06 6.21 4.20
CA SER A 6 -23.41 6.82 3.03
C SER A 6 -23.17 5.76 1.95
N ILE A 7 -23.50 6.07 0.68
CA ILE A 7 -23.22 5.20 -0.47
C ILE A 7 -21.72 4.89 -0.68
N SER A 8 -20.85 5.58 0.06
CA SER A 8 -19.43 5.26 0.13
C SER A 8 -19.10 4.17 1.16
N ALA A 9 -20.05 3.80 2.05
CA ALA A 9 -19.76 2.94 3.18
C ALA A 9 -19.41 1.51 2.76
N ILE A 10 -18.38 1.00 3.41
CA ILE A 10 -18.01 -0.43 3.44
C ILE A 10 -17.96 -0.85 4.90
N ARG A 11 -18.60 -1.97 5.24
CA ARG A 11 -18.52 -2.60 6.57
C ARG A 11 -18.02 -4.03 6.40
N GLY A 12 -16.98 -4.41 7.15
CA GLY A 12 -16.28 -5.67 6.93
C GLY A 12 -15.52 -5.67 5.60
N LEU A 13 -15.65 -6.71 4.82
CA LEU A 13 -15.02 -6.88 3.50
C LEU A 13 -13.50 -6.67 3.55
N GLN A 14 -12.85 -7.24 4.56
CA GLN A 14 -11.39 -7.27 4.65
C GLN A 14 -10.86 -8.37 3.74
N ALA A 15 -9.93 -8.03 2.87
CA ALA A 15 -9.37 -8.98 1.92
C ALA A 15 -8.06 -9.59 2.45
N SER A 16 -7.80 -10.83 2.07
CA SER A 16 -6.55 -11.53 2.31
C SER A 16 -6.06 -12.14 1.01
N LEU A 17 -4.82 -11.84 0.65
CA LEU A 17 -4.09 -12.49 -0.43
C LEU A 17 -3.42 -13.73 0.18
N ALA A 18 -3.92 -14.90 -0.15
CA ALA A 18 -3.51 -16.15 0.49
C ALA A 18 -2.04 -16.51 0.19
N LEU A 19 -1.48 -17.37 1.04
CA LEU A 19 -0.10 -17.85 0.90
C LEU A 19 0.12 -18.73 -0.33
N ASP A 20 -0.95 -19.26 -0.94
CA ASP A 20 -0.91 -19.98 -2.21
C ASP A 20 -0.59 -19.07 -3.41
N GLY A 21 -0.68 -17.77 -3.21
CA GLY A 21 -0.40 -16.74 -4.23
C GLY A 21 -1.46 -16.60 -5.32
N VAL A 22 -2.58 -17.33 -5.23
CA VAL A 22 -3.64 -17.27 -6.24
C VAL A 22 -5.03 -17.00 -5.68
N THR A 23 -5.28 -17.31 -4.41
CA THR A 23 -6.59 -17.11 -3.79
C THR A 23 -6.66 -15.74 -3.11
N VAL A 24 -7.74 -15.01 -3.39
CA VAL A 24 -8.13 -13.80 -2.64
C VAL A 24 -9.42 -14.10 -1.90
N SER A 25 -9.39 -13.96 -0.58
CA SER A 25 -10.54 -14.16 0.29
C SER A 25 -10.99 -12.82 0.87
N VAL A 26 -12.31 -12.64 1.02
CA VAL A 26 -12.91 -11.43 1.59
C VAL A 26 -13.81 -11.85 2.75
N SER A 27 -13.61 -11.24 3.93
CA SER A 27 -14.45 -11.49 5.11
C SER A 27 -15.91 -11.10 4.87
N PRO A 28 -16.86 -11.63 5.67
CA PRO A 28 -18.26 -11.20 5.64
C PRO A 28 -18.38 -9.68 5.76
N GLY A 29 -19.40 -9.13 5.11
CA GLY A 29 -19.64 -7.70 5.16
C GLY A 29 -20.54 -7.19 4.04
N MET A 30 -20.60 -5.88 3.93
CA MET A 30 -21.43 -5.20 2.92
C MET A 30 -20.79 -3.91 2.40
N CYS A 31 -21.20 -3.53 1.21
CA CYS A 31 -20.90 -2.20 0.64
C CYS A 31 -22.08 -1.71 -0.21
N TYR A 32 -21.99 -0.45 -0.61
CA TYR A 32 -22.94 0.19 -1.49
C TYR A 32 -22.31 0.47 -2.85
N LEU A 33 -23.07 0.26 -3.90
CA LEU A 33 -22.75 0.70 -5.26
C LEU A 33 -23.16 2.18 -5.45
N PRO A 34 -22.64 2.89 -6.45
CA PRO A 34 -23.03 4.28 -6.75
C PRO A 34 -24.54 4.49 -6.94
N ASN A 35 -25.25 3.47 -7.44
CA ASN A 35 -26.71 3.48 -7.63
C ASN A 35 -27.51 3.19 -6.35
N THR A 36 -26.88 3.27 -5.17
CA THR A 36 -27.44 2.97 -3.85
C THR A 36 -27.77 1.50 -3.56
N ALA A 37 -27.54 0.59 -4.52
CA ALA A 37 -27.76 -0.83 -4.29
C ALA A 37 -26.79 -1.34 -3.21
N ARG A 38 -27.34 -1.99 -2.18
CA ARG A 38 -26.55 -2.66 -1.15
C ARG A 38 -26.23 -4.07 -1.61
N ILE A 39 -24.98 -4.45 -1.54
CA ILE A 39 -24.51 -5.81 -1.75
C ILE A 39 -23.85 -6.33 -0.48
N GLN A 40 -24.05 -7.63 -0.16
CA GLN A 40 -23.54 -8.23 1.06
C GLN A 40 -23.09 -9.67 0.85
N SER A 41 -22.20 -10.11 1.73
CA SER A 41 -21.84 -11.52 1.90
C SER A 41 -21.91 -11.87 3.38
N ASP A 42 -22.69 -12.90 3.73
CA ASP A 42 -22.83 -13.38 5.10
C ASP A 42 -21.71 -14.36 5.49
N GLY A 43 -21.02 -14.91 4.50
CA GLY A 43 -19.85 -15.78 4.64
C GLY A 43 -18.59 -15.18 4.01
N THR A 44 -17.49 -15.90 4.16
CA THR A 44 -16.25 -15.58 3.44
C THR A 44 -16.45 -15.84 1.95
N ALA A 45 -16.29 -14.82 1.13
CA ALA A 45 -16.25 -14.95 -0.32
C ALA A 45 -14.81 -15.10 -0.80
N SER A 46 -14.59 -15.84 -1.88
CA SER A 46 -13.26 -16.01 -2.47
C SER A 46 -13.30 -16.00 -3.98
N VAL A 47 -12.20 -15.59 -4.58
CA VAL A 47 -11.95 -15.65 -6.02
C VAL A 47 -10.51 -16.10 -6.26
N THR A 48 -10.33 -16.94 -7.28
CA THR A 48 -9.01 -17.47 -7.64
C THR A 48 -8.49 -16.77 -8.89
N LEU A 49 -7.24 -16.36 -8.83
CA LEU A 49 -6.52 -15.80 -9.97
C LEU A 49 -6.18 -16.92 -10.96
N SER A 50 -6.57 -16.77 -12.22
CA SER A 50 -6.29 -17.71 -13.28
C SER A 50 -5.61 -17.01 -14.46
N GLY A 51 -4.58 -17.64 -15.04
CA GLY A 51 -3.88 -17.10 -16.21
C GLY A 51 -3.18 -15.75 -15.97
N ALA A 52 -2.62 -15.57 -14.77
CA ALA A 52 -2.09 -14.29 -14.37
C ALA A 52 -0.80 -13.90 -15.10
N THR A 53 -0.72 -12.63 -15.47
CA THR A 53 0.50 -12.01 -16.00
C THR A 53 1.44 -11.66 -14.84
N ALA A 54 2.74 -11.85 -15.04
CA ALA A 54 3.78 -11.47 -14.10
C ALA A 54 3.85 -9.95 -13.89
N ASN A 55 4.21 -9.54 -12.68
CA ASN A 55 4.43 -8.14 -12.29
C ASN A 55 3.25 -7.20 -12.59
N THR A 56 2.03 -7.71 -12.52
CA THR A 56 0.80 -7.02 -12.92
C THR A 56 -0.08 -6.74 -11.70
N PHE A 57 -0.72 -5.58 -11.67
CA PHE A 57 -1.74 -5.26 -10.69
C PHE A 57 -3.07 -5.90 -11.07
N TYR A 58 -3.70 -6.57 -10.10
CA TYR A 58 -5.05 -7.07 -10.18
C TYR A 58 -5.90 -6.40 -9.10
N HIS A 59 -6.98 -5.80 -9.52
CA HIS A 59 -7.90 -5.08 -8.67
C HIS A 59 -9.11 -5.96 -8.37
N LEU A 60 -9.43 -6.10 -7.09
CA LEU A 60 -10.59 -6.85 -6.62
C LEU A 60 -11.80 -5.94 -6.56
N TYR A 61 -12.87 -6.38 -7.17
CA TYR A 61 -14.16 -5.71 -7.17
C TYR A 61 -15.26 -6.61 -6.61
N ALA A 62 -16.19 -5.98 -5.87
CA ALA A 62 -17.43 -6.60 -5.46
C ALA A 62 -18.57 -6.12 -6.37
N TYR A 63 -19.48 -7.03 -6.71
CA TYR A 63 -20.65 -6.71 -7.54
C TYR A 63 -21.87 -7.52 -7.11
N ASP A 64 -23.05 -7.09 -7.54
CA ASP A 64 -24.32 -7.80 -7.30
C ASP A 64 -24.46 -8.98 -8.28
N ALA A 65 -24.47 -10.19 -7.74
CA ALA A 65 -24.74 -11.42 -8.51
C ALA A 65 -26.25 -11.66 -8.70
N GLY A 66 -27.08 -10.79 -8.12
CA GLY A 66 -28.53 -10.87 -8.13
C GLY A 66 -29.11 -10.80 -6.72
N GLY A 67 -30.12 -9.97 -6.53
CA GLY A 67 -30.83 -9.81 -5.26
C GLY A 67 -29.99 -9.26 -4.09
N GLY A 68 -28.91 -8.55 -4.36
CA GLY A 68 -27.99 -8.00 -3.35
C GLY A 68 -26.92 -9.01 -2.85
N ALA A 69 -26.85 -10.19 -3.43
CA ALA A 69 -25.79 -11.17 -3.12
C ALA A 69 -24.46 -10.72 -3.73
N MET A 70 -23.41 -10.67 -2.91
CA MET A 70 -22.08 -10.24 -3.36
C MET A 70 -21.36 -11.37 -4.11
N ALA A 71 -20.82 -11.03 -5.28
CA ALA A 71 -19.78 -11.79 -5.95
C ALA A 71 -18.50 -10.96 -6.13
N LEU A 72 -17.40 -11.62 -6.47
CA LEU A 72 -16.08 -11.03 -6.60
C LEU A 72 -15.53 -11.17 -8.01
N GLU A 73 -14.83 -10.14 -8.48
CA GLU A 73 -14.11 -10.11 -9.76
C GLU A 73 -12.69 -9.63 -9.56
N LEU A 74 -11.71 -10.33 -10.15
CA LEU A 74 -10.35 -9.85 -10.33
C LEU A 74 -10.18 -9.28 -11.75
N SER A 75 -9.67 -8.07 -11.85
CA SER A 75 -9.49 -7.37 -13.14
C SER A 75 -8.18 -6.58 -13.15
N THR A 76 -7.55 -6.48 -14.32
CA THR A 76 -6.41 -5.58 -14.54
C THR A 76 -6.85 -4.13 -14.80
N THR A 77 -8.13 -3.88 -15.05
CA THR A 77 -8.68 -2.54 -15.19
C THR A 77 -8.63 -1.82 -13.84
N ALA A 78 -7.92 -0.70 -13.77
CA ALA A 78 -7.75 0.07 -12.54
C ALA A 78 -9.08 0.67 -12.03
N PRO A 79 -9.18 0.97 -10.72
CA PRO A 79 -10.29 1.75 -10.19
C PRO A 79 -10.25 3.19 -10.73
N ASP A 80 -11.44 3.74 -10.94
CA ASP A 80 -11.64 5.12 -11.36
C ASP A 80 -11.38 6.11 -10.22
N ALA A 81 -11.48 7.41 -10.51
CA ALA A 81 -11.49 8.45 -9.50
C ALA A 81 -12.59 8.19 -8.45
N PRO A 82 -12.43 8.65 -7.19
CA PRO A 82 -13.48 8.50 -6.19
C PRO A 82 -14.78 9.15 -6.62
N TYR A 83 -15.91 8.43 -6.48
CA TYR A 83 -17.24 8.99 -6.75
C TYR A 83 -17.87 9.64 -5.51
N LEU A 84 -17.42 9.24 -4.29
CA LEU A 84 -17.80 9.85 -3.03
C LEU A 84 -16.78 9.52 -1.92
N GLY A 85 -16.18 10.52 -1.30
CA GLY A 85 -15.11 10.32 -0.32
C GLY A 85 -13.93 9.57 -0.93
N THR A 86 -13.61 8.38 -0.41
CA THR A 86 -12.58 7.49 -0.98
C THR A 86 -13.15 6.36 -1.83
N ALA A 87 -14.48 6.31 -1.96
CA ALA A 87 -15.20 5.24 -2.64
C ALA A 87 -14.97 5.23 -4.15
N ARG A 88 -14.52 4.08 -4.68
CA ARG A 88 -14.15 3.91 -6.08
C ARG A 88 -14.87 2.73 -6.71
N CYS A 89 -15.07 2.81 -8.02
CA CYS A 89 -15.53 1.70 -8.87
C CYS A 89 -14.48 1.37 -9.92
N LYS A 90 -14.70 0.28 -10.64
CA LYS A 90 -13.92 -0.07 -11.81
C LYS A 90 -14.10 0.99 -12.90
N THR A 91 -13.02 1.41 -13.54
CA THR A 91 -13.08 2.35 -14.66
C THR A 91 -14.01 1.81 -15.76
N GLY A 92 -15.00 2.63 -16.12
CA GLY A 92 -16.01 2.30 -17.12
C GLY A 92 -17.12 1.34 -16.64
N ASP A 93 -17.10 0.89 -15.38
CA ASP A 93 -18.15 0.01 -14.84
C ASP A 93 -18.52 0.37 -13.38
N PRO A 94 -19.53 1.23 -13.16
CA PRO A 94 -19.96 1.64 -11.83
C PRO A 94 -20.66 0.52 -11.04
N THR A 95 -20.93 -0.64 -11.63
CA THR A 95 -21.52 -1.80 -10.93
C THR A 95 -20.46 -2.63 -10.20
N ARG A 96 -19.19 -2.28 -10.29
CA ARG A 96 -18.03 -2.97 -9.71
C ARG A 96 -17.39 -2.11 -8.65
N ARG A 97 -17.71 -2.35 -7.37
CA ARG A 97 -17.17 -1.63 -6.22
C ARG A 97 -15.74 -2.09 -5.90
N TYR A 98 -14.78 -1.19 -5.90
CA TYR A 98 -13.40 -1.49 -5.58
C TYR A 98 -13.21 -1.87 -4.11
N LEU A 99 -12.43 -2.92 -3.86
CA LEU A 99 -12.09 -3.40 -2.51
C LEU A 99 -10.60 -3.30 -2.20
N ILE A 100 -9.74 -3.83 -3.05
CA ILE A 100 -8.28 -3.90 -2.82
C ILE A 100 -7.55 -4.16 -4.13
N THR A 101 -6.25 -3.93 -4.13
CA THR A 101 -5.35 -4.33 -5.22
C THR A 101 -4.28 -5.30 -4.71
N GLY A 102 -4.07 -6.39 -5.43
CA GLY A 102 -2.91 -7.25 -5.31
C GLY A 102 -1.97 -7.05 -6.50
N ARG A 103 -0.68 -7.30 -6.30
CA ARG A 103 0.32 -7.32 -7.37
C ARG A 103 0.96 -8.69 -7.47
N THR A 104 1.01 -9.24 -8.69
CA THR A 104 1.73 -10.49 -8.94
C THR A 104 3.24 -10.26 -8.94
N ASN A 105 3.99 -11.30 -8.59
CA ASN A 105 5.44 -11.34 -8.71
C ASN A 105 5.88 -11.78 -10.14
N ALA A 106 7.17 -12.02 -10.31
CA ALA A 106 7.73 -12.48 -11.59
C ALA A 106 7.18 -13.85 -12.06
N SER A 107 6.62 -14.65 -11.15
CA SER A 107 6.01 -15.96 -11.47
C SER A 107 4.48 -15.86 -11.70
N GLY A 108 3.90 -14.67 -11.71
CA GLY A 108 2.47 -14.48 -11.92
C GLY A 108 1.59 -14.85 -10.72
N VAL A 109 2.15 -14.93 -9.51
CA VAL A 109 1.40 -15.20 -8.29
C VAL A 109 1.37 -13.96 -7.39
N PHE A 110 0.28 -13.76 -6.64
CA PHE A 110 0.18 -12.66 -5.70
C PHE A 110 1.27 -12.72 -4.62
N ARG A 111 1.77 -11.55 -4.25
CA ARG A 111 2.49 -11.41 -3.00
C ARG A 111 1.49 -11.52 -1.85
N PRO A 112 1.67 -12.46 -0.91
CA PRO A 112 0.77 -12.61 0.22
C PRO A 112 0.71 -11.34 1.06
N GLY A 113 -0.48 -11.06 1.58
CA GLY A 113 -0.70 -9.91 2.42
C GLY A 113 -2.10 -9.86 2.98
N ARG A 114 -2.28 -9.07 4.02
CA ARG A 114 -3.56 -8.93 4.72
C ARG A 114 -4.01 -7.48 4.72
N HIS A 115 -5.25 -7.30 4.38
CA HIS A 115 -5.93 -6.04 4.60
C HIS A 115 -6.26 -5.92 6.09
N THR A 116 -5.78 -4.86 6.69
CA THR A 116 -6.09 -4.47 8.07
C THR A 116 -6.75 -3.11 8.06
N ARG A 117 -7.66 -2.89 9.01
CA ARG A 117 -8.30 -1.60 9.23
C ARG A 117 -8.16 -1.23 10.70
N PRO A 118 -7.02 -0.70 11.13
CA PRO A 118 -6.88 -0.15 12.48
C PRO A 118 -7.94 0.93 12.71
N ALA A 119 -8.46 1.04 13.94
CA ALA A 119 -9.63 1.86 14.26
C ALA A 119 -9.48 3.35 13.89
N GLU A 120 -8.25 3.86 13.85
CA GLU A 120 -7.94 5.28 13.59
C GLU A 120 -7.08 5.50 12.34
N MET A 121 -6.84 4.45 11.57
CA MET A 121 -5.99 4.49 10.37
C MET A 121 -6.81 4.03 9.17
N GLY A 122 -6.41 4.46 7.99
CA GLY A 122 -7.00 4.06 6.71
C GLY A 122 -6.94 2.56 6.45
N ASN A 123 -7.36 2.15 5.27
CA ASN A 123 -7.24 0.76 4.87
C ASN A 123 -5.78 0.44 4.57
N ARG A 124 -5.22 -0.60 5.19
CA ARG A 124 -3.82 -1.00 5.04
C ARG A 124 -3.70 -2.40 4.47
N VAL A 125 -2.73 -2.60 3.62
CA VAL A 125 -2.22 -3.92 3.26
C VAL A 125 -0.87 -4.09 3.93
N MET A 126 -0.76 -5.11 4.79
CA MET A 126 0.52 -5.56 5.33
C MET A 126 0.96 -6.78 4.53
N LEU A 127 2.16 -6.71 3.97
CA LEU A 127 2.75 -7.82 3.23
C LEU A 127 3.29 -8.87 4.21
N ASP A 128 2.99 -10.14 3.98
CA ASP A 128 3.46 -11.22 4.84
C ASP A 128 4.94 -11.54 4.57
N ALA A 129 5.73 -11.67 5.64
CA ALA A 129 7.20 -11.78 5.57
C ALA A 129 7.71 -13.12 5.03
N ALA A 130 6.91 -14.17 5.03
CA ALA A 130 7.36 -15.50 4.65
C ALA A 130 6.36 -16.21 3.79
N SER A 131 6.59 -16.27 2.49
CA SER A 131 5.94 -17.25 1.64
C SER A 131 6.86 -17.70 0.52
N SER A 132 6.69 -18.95 0.10
CA SER A 132 7.31 -19.51 -1.10
C SER A 132 6.93 -18.76 -2.39
N ALA A 133 5.86 -17.96 -2.36
CA ALA A 133 5.32 -17.24 -3.51
C ALA A 133 5.95 -15.85 -3.76
N GLY A 134 6.85 -15.39 -2.90
CA GLY A 134 7.49 -14.11 -3.15
C GLY A 134 8.30 -13.65 -1.95
N SER A 135 9.56 -13.48 -2.18
CA SER A 135 10.48 -13.03 -1.15
C SER A 135 10.09 -11.64 -0.61
N LEU A 136 9.75 -11.57 0.65
CA LEU A 136 10.02 -10.40 1.44
C LEU A 136 11.40 -10.61 2.11
N PRO A 137 12.15 -9.57 2.31
CA PRO A 137 11.79 -8.16 2.18
C PRO A 137 11.74 -7.68 0.72
N LEU A 138 10.75 -6.84 0.40
CA LEU A 138 10.70 -6.15 -0.88
C LEU A 138 11.58 -4.90 -0.82
N THR A 139 12.86 -5.09 -1.09
CA THR A 139 13.84 -3.99 -1.06
C THR A 139 13.51 -2.97 -2.14
N ILE A 140 13.26 -1.73 -1.73
CA ILE A 140 12.96 -0.60 -2.61
C ILE A 140 14.16 0.31 -2.84
N LEU A 141 15.11 0.25 -1.93
CA LEU A 141 16.39 0.94 -2.01
C LEU A 141 17.43 0.16 -1.22
N SER A 142 18.60 -0.07 -1.80
CA SER A 142 19.73 -0.71 -1.10
C SER A 142 21.01 0.08 -1.33
N GLY A 143 21.85 0.11 -0.32
CA GLY A 143 23.19 0.71 -0.46
C GLY A 143 23.16 2.23 -0.59
N LEU A 144 22.15 2.94 -0.04
CA LEU A 144 22.14 4.40 -0.06
C LEU A 144 23.30 4.98 0.73
N THR A 145 24.19 5.67 0.03
CA THR A 145 25.35 6.40 0.56
C THR A 145 25.35 7.87 0.13
N ALA A 146 24.51 8.24 -0.81
CA ALA A 146 24.46 9.59 -1.33
C ALA A 146 23.87 10.58 -0.31
N THR A 147 24.57 11.69 -0.10
CA THR A 147 24.12 12.81 0.74
C THR A 147 23.32 13.87 -0.02
N THR A 148 22.85 13.53 -1.20
CA THR A 148 21.92 14.31 -2.00
C THR A 148 20.52 13.75 -1.89
N VAL A 149 19.52 14.59 -2.08
CA VAL A 149 18.11 14.14 -2.09
C VAL A 149 17.90 13.12 -3.19
N GLN A 150 17.32 11.98 -2.82
CA GLN A 150 16.94 10.91 -3.75
C GLN A 150 15.42 10.77 -3.78
N THR A 151 14.84 10.61 -4.96
CA THR A 151 13.43 10.27 -5.14
C THR A 151 13.28 8.76 -5.23
N ILE A 152 12.38 8.21 -4.40
CA ILE A 152 12.01 6.80 -4.41
C ILE A 152 10.67 6.67 -5.14
N ASP A 153 10.69 6.02 -6.29
CA ASP A 153 9.50 5.76 -7.10
C ASP A 153 8.96 4.36 -6.81
N LEU A 154 7.73 4.31 -6.29
CA LEU A 154 7.01 3.09 -5.97
C LEU A 154 5.87 2.79 -6.96
N SER A 155 5.77 3.50 -8.07
CA SER A 155 4.68 3.37 -9.04
C SER A 155 4.58 1.95 -9.64
N ALA A 156 5.71 1.27 -9.76
CA ALA A 156 5.75 -0.13 -10.22
C ALA A 156 5.36 -1.14 -9.13
N LEU A 157 5.32 -0.76 -7.85
CA LEU A 157 5.10 -1.66 -6.72
C LEU A 157 3.77 -1.43 -6.01
N LEU A 158 3.26 -0.20 -6.03
CA LEU A 158 2.06 0.22 -5.33
C LEU A 158 0.95 0.62 -6.30
N PRO A 159 -0.32 0.30 -5.98
CA PRO A 159 -1.45 0.66 -6.83
C PRO A 159 -1.67 2.18 -6.84
N VAL A 160 -2.41 2.66 -7.85
CA VAL A 160 -2.80 4.07 -7.99
C VAL A 160 -3.61 4.61 -6.80
N THR A 161 -4.22 3.74 -6.01
CA THR A 161 -4.98 4.08 -4.82
C THR A 161 -4.12 4.21 -3.55
N ALA A 162 -2.82 3.88 -3.62
CA ALA A 162 -1.94 3.99 -2.47
C ALA A 162 -1.67 5.45 -2.11
N THR A 163 -1.84 5.78 -0.83
CA THR A 163 -1.65 7.12 -0.26
C THR A 163 -0.43 7.20 0.64
N ARG A 164 -0.03 6.05 1.23
CA ARG A 164 1.16 5.94 2.07
C ARG A 164 1.89 4.63 1.81
N ALA A 165 3.20 4.65 1.99
CA ALA A 165 4.05 3.46 2.03
C ALA A 165 4.47 3.18 3.47
N ILE A 166 4.36 1.93 3.90
CA ILE A 166 4.89 1.47 5.18
C ILE A 166 6.25 0.85 4.89
N VAL A 167 7.30 1.51 5.33
CA VAL A 167 8.69 1.22 4.95
C VAL A 167 9.51 0.93 6.19
N GLN A 168 10.19 -0.21 6.23
CA GLN A 168 11.24 -0.46 7.21
C GLN A 168 12.55 0.15 6.71
N ALA A 169 13.16 1.00 7.54
CA ALA A 169 14.46 1.60 7.25
C ALA A 169 15.52 0.93 8.11
N LEU A 170 16.44 0.20 7.50
CA LEU A 170 17.64 -0.31 8.18
C LEU A 170 18.76 0.70 7.95
N ASN A 171 19.16 1.40 9.02
CA ASN A 171 20.17 2.45 8.96
C ASN A 171 21.42 2.10 9.82
N PRO A 172 22.30 1.22 9.36
CA PRO A 172 23.60 0.96 10.03
C PRO A 172 24.64 2.05 9.77
N SER A 173 24.30 3.09 8.99
CA SER A 173 25.24 4.16 8.66
C SER A 173 25.49 5.10 9.86
N THR A 174 26.49 5.96 9.74
CA THR A 174 26.79 7.03 10.71
C THR A 174 25.98 8.30 10.47
N PHE A 175 25.11 8.30 9.45
CA PHE A 175 24.30 9.44 9.05
C PHE A 175 22.83 9.24 9.41
N THR A 176 22.11 10.32 9.62
CA THR A 176 20.68 10.31 9.84
C THR A 176 19.94 10.32 8.50
N LEU A 177 19.00 9.40 8.32
CA LEU A 177 18.08 9.38 7.18
C LEU A 177 16.86 10.24 7.50
N TYR A 178 16.56 11.18 6.63
CA TYR A 178 15.34 11.97 6.63
C TYR A 178 14.46 11.59 5.44
N THR A 179 13.14 11.60 5.64
CA THR A 179 12.17 11.33 4.57
C THR A 179 11.16 12.46 4.46
N SER A 180 10.66 12.71 3.25
CA SER A 180 9.57 13.64 2.99
C SER A 180 8.77 13.23 1.76
N ARG A 181 7.56 13.77 1.62
CA ARG A 181 6.76 13.65 0.40
C ARG A 181 7.41 14.42 -0.74
N SER A 182 7.62 13.81 -1.91
CA SER A 182 8.39 14.42 -3.01
C SER A 182 7.79 15.71 -3.56
N ALA A 183 6.45 15.83 -3.55
CA ALA A 183 5.75 17.01 -4.07
C ALA A 183 5.77 18.24 -3.14
N VAL A 184 6.31 18.13 -1.91
CA VAL A 184 6.20 19.22 -0.92
C VAL A 184 7.51 19.97 -0.76
N SER A 185 8.58 19.26 -0.45
CA SER A 185 9.93 19.85 -0.31
C SER A 185 10.98 18.76 -0.14
N ALA A 186 12.22 19.10 -0.45
CA ALA A 186 13.34 18.24 -0.13
C ALA A 186 13.45 18.05 1.39
N PRO A 187 13.65 16.81 1.90
CA PRO A 187 13.87 16.59 3.31
C PRO A 187 15.18 17.26 3.76
N SER A 188 15.18 17.73 5.00
CA SER A 188 16.35 18.34 5.64
C SER A 188 16.28 18.09 7.15
N PRO A 189 17.35 18.35 7.93
CA PRO A 189 17.32 18.22 9.39
C PRO A 189 16.25 19.05 10.10
N THR A 190 15.73 20.08 9.46
CA THR A 190 14.69 20.98 9.99
C THR A 190 13.32 20.82 9.32
N ASN A 191 13.25 20.04 8.23
CA ASN A 191 12.03 19.83 7.47
C ASN A 191 11.99 18.39 6.95
N TYR A 192 11.31 17.51 7.69
CA TYR A 192 11.16 16.10 7.36
C TYR A 192 9.83 15.55 7.88
N GLN A 193 9.38 14.44 7.31
CA GLN A 193 8.21 13.71 7.79
C GLN A 193 8.61 12.65 8.81
N TYR A 194 9.64 11.87 8.51
CA TYR A 194 10.18 10.85 9.40
C TYR A 194 11.71 10.83 9.37
N VAL A 195 12.28 10.27 10.43
CA VAL A 195 13.72 10.16 10.60
C VAL A 195 14.11 8.77 11.06
N ALA A 196 15.22 8.24 10.51
CA ALA A 196 15.89 7.05 11.02
C ALA A 196 17.31 7.43 11.45
N ILE A 197 17.56 7.40 12.75
CA ILE A 197 18.87 7.73 13.32
C ILE A 197 19.89 6.61 13.07
N PRO A 198 21.19 6.90 13.16
CA PRO A 198 22.24 5.88 13.08
C PRO A 198 21.98 4.68 13.98
N GLY A 199 22.22 3.47 13.45
CA GLY A 199 22.04 2.21 14.19
C GLY A 199 20.59 1.79 14.43
N SER A 200 19.61 2.49 13.87
CA SER A 200 18.19 2.18 14.06
C SER A 200 17.57 1.42 12.90
N SER A 201 16.41 0.79 13.18
CA SER A 201 15.60 0.10 12.16
C SER A 201 14.11 0.40 12.35
N PRO A 202 13.67 1.68 12.26
CA PRO A 202 12.28 2.03 12.44
C PRO A 202 11.41 1.59 11.25
N VAL A 203 10.11 1.42 11.52
CA VAL A 203 9.07 1.37 10.49
C VAL A 203 8.50 2.77 10.32
N LEU A 204 8.53 3.26 9.09
CA LEU A 204 8.12 4.60 8.71
C LEU A 204 6.82 4.52 7.89
N ASP A 205 5.87 5.39 8.18
CA ASP A 205 4.58 5.49 7.47
C ASP A 205 4.63 6.73 6.56
N VAL A 206 5.28 6.58 5.41
CA VAL A 206 5.65 7.69 4.53
C VAL A 206 4.49 8.07 3.60
N THR A 207 4.08 9.33 3.61
CA THR A 207 3.08 9.87 2.68
C THR A 207 3.64 9.91 1.25
N LEU A 208 2.86 9.43 0.31
CA LEU A 208 3.18 9.44 -1.11
C LEU A 208 2.60 10.67 -1.80
N ASP A 209 3.22 11.09 -2.89
CA ASP A 209 2.63 12.03 -3.83
C ASP A 209 1.69 11.33 -4.83
N ALA A 210 1.13 12.08 -5.76
CA ALA A 210 0.23 11.55 -6.79
C ALA A 210 0.91 10.52 -7.72
N ASN A 211 2.23 10.56 -7.83
CA ASN A 211 3.04 9.63 -8.62
C ASN A 211 3.49 8.41 -7.82
N ARG A 212 3.06 8.29 -6.54
CA ARG A 212 3.50 7.27 -5.57
C ARG A 212 4.99 7.36 -5.26
N GLN A 213 5.48 8.58 -5.12
CA GLN A 213 6.88 8.89 -4.84
C GLN A 213 7.04 9.54 -3.48
N PHE A 214 8.21 9.36 -2.89
CA PHE A 214 8.69 10.10 -1.73
C PHE A 214 10.18 10.37 -1.86
N THR A 215 10.73 11.27 -1.05
CA THR A 215 12.15 11.63 -1.09
C THR A 215 12.86 11.24 0.19
N VAL A 216 14.14 10.96 0.05
CA VAL A 216 15.05 10.65 1.16
C VAL A 216 16.32 11.49 1.07
N LEU A 217 16.92 11.77 2.23
CA LEU A 217 18.21 12.43 2.36
C LEU A 217 19.01 11.79 3.49
N LEU A 218 20.26 11.43 3.22
CA LEU A 218 21.23 11.18 4.28
C LEU A 218 21.96 12.48 4.64
N SER A 219 21.92 12.85 5.90
CA SER A 219 22.67 14.03 6.41
C SER A 219 23.55 13.65 7.58
N ALA A 220 24.75 14.23 7.60
CA ALA A 220 25.65 14.05 8.72
C ALA A 220 24.95 14.48 10.02
N THR A 221 25.00 13.63 11.04
CA THR A 221 24.64 14.04 12.40
C THR A 221 25.73 14.99 12.87
N THR A 222 25.40 16.26 13.12
CA THR A 222 26.36 17.22 13.68
C THR A 222 26.72 16.75 15.08
N ILE A 223 27.86 16.11 15.23
CA ILE A 223 28.41 15.81 16.55
C ILE A 223 28.94 17.12 17.09
N LEU A 224 28.48 17.56 18.27
CA LEU A 224 29.04 18.67 19.02
C LEU A 224 30.54 18.43 19.21
N GLY A 225 31.39 19.17 18.48
CA GLY A 225 32.84 19.03 18.55
C GLY A 225 33.58 19.16 17.22
N GLY A 226 32.89 19.38 16.10
CA GLY A 226 33.55 19.74 14.82
C GLY A 226 34.21 18.58 14.06
N VAL A 227 34.01 17.32 14.46
CA VAL A 227 34.47 16.17 13.69
C VAL A 227 33.39 15.81 12.67
N ILE A 228 33.71 15.95 11.38
CA ILE A 228 32.87 15.42 10.31
C ILE A 228 32.99 13.91 10.37
N ALA A 229 31.93 13.22 10.81
CA ALA A 229 31.87 11.78 10.75
C ALA A 229 31.93 11.34 9.28
N LEU A 230 32.91 10.51 8.93
CA LEU A 230 32.93 9.89 7.60
C LEU A 230 31.69 8.99 7.47
N LEU A 231 31.01 9.05 6.34
CA LEU A 231 29.91 8.14 6.03
C LEU A 231 30.44 6.72 5.97
N THR A 232 30.03 5.89 6.92
CA THR A 232 30.30 4.46 6.93
C THR A 232 28.97 3.71 6.95
N GLY A 233 28.91 2.60 6.22
CA GLY A 233 27.67 1.85 6.04
C GLY A 233 26.72 2.47 5.00
N SER A 234 25.63 1.82 4.77
CA SER A 234 24.63 2.25 3.80
C SER A 234 23.22 1.94 4.32
N VAL A 235 22.22 2.73 3.91
CA VAL A 235 20.83 2.53 4.30
C VAL A 235 20.12 1.62 3.31
N THR A 236 19.30 0.73 3.86
CA THR A 236 18.39 -0.12 3.09
C THR A 236 16.95 0.20 3.47
N LEU A 237 16.09 0.37 2.46
CA LEU A 237 14.66 0.56 2.63
C LEU A 237 13.90 -0.65 2.07
N THR A 238 12.94 -1.13 2.85
CA THR A 238 12.13 -2.30 2.53
C THR A 238 10.66 -1.94 2.64
N LEU A 239 9.88 -2.18 1.60
CA LEU A 239 8.44 -2.03 1.64
C LEU A 239 7.82 -3.20 2.41
N VAL A 240 7.07 -2.91 3.47
CA VAL A 240 6.37 -3.91 4.30
C VAL A 240 4.85 -3.79 4.22
N GLY A 241 4.35 -2.73 3.63
CA GLY A 241 2.93 -2.52 3.44
C GLY A 241 2.60 -1.16 2.81
N TYR A 242 1.31 -0.88 2.69
CA TYR A 242 0.84 0.42 2.21
C TYR A 242 -0.58 0.72 2.72
N GLU A 243 -0.92 2.00 2.77
CA GLU A 243 -2.27 2.50 3.03
C GLU A 243 -2.90 2.93 1.69
N PHE A 244 -4.22 2.75 1.56
CA PHE A 244 -4.92 3.00 0.29
C PHE A 244 -6.35 3.47 0.50
N ASP A 245 -6.88 4.13 -0.51
CA ASP A 245 -8.28 4.56 -0.62
C ASP A 245 -9.15 3.50 -1.27
N ARG A 246 -10.37 3.27 -0.70
CA ARG A 246 -11.36 2.35 -1.28
C ARG A 246 -12.82 2.81 -1.07
#